data_74b3f1344d9d1f43fd3214dbcb2de655
#
_entry.id   74b3f1344d9d1f43fd3214dbcb2de655
#
_cell.length_a   1.000
_cell.length_b   1.000
_cell.length_c   1.000
_cell.angle_alpha   90.00
_cell.angle_beta   90.00
_cell.angle_gamma   90.00
#
_symmetry.space_group_name_H-M   'P 1'
#
loop_
_entity.id
_entity.type
_entity.pdbx_description
1 polymer ?
#
loop_
_entity_poly.entity_id
_entity_poly.type
_entity_poly.pdbx_seq_one_letter_code
_entity_poly.pdbx_strand_id
1 'polypeptide(L)'
;LARMALFKVNTGCREQEVCSLRWEWEVEVPELETSVFIIPEALVKNGDERLVVLNRIAKSVVDGERGKHEEYVFTWRGRRLGKMNTTSWRQGRARAGLPQVRVHDLKHTFGRRLRAAGVSFEDRQDLLGHRSGRITTHYSAAELENLLHAANQVVGQGSRKTPALLVLKKKAASA
;
A
#
# COMPACT_ATOMS: atom_id res chain seq x y z
N LEU A 1 -11.93 0.41 -8.77
CA LEU A 1 -10.74 -0.43 -8.93
C LEU A 1 -9.47 0.40 -9.13
N ALA A 2 -9.46 1.44 -9.98
CA ALA A 2 -8.28 2.28 -10.18
C ALA A 2 -7.80 2.94 -8.87
N ARG A 3 -8.71 3.49 -8.07
CA ARG A 3 -8.40 4.07 -6.75
C ARG A 3 -7.85 3.03 -5.78
N MET A 4 -8.39 1.80 -5.74
CA MET A 4 -7.84 0.70 -4.94
C MET A 4 -6.39 0.36 -5.36
N ALA A 5 -6.12 0.33 -6.66
CA ALA A 5 -4.77 0.08 -7.16
C ALA A 5 -3.81 1.21 -6.77
N LEU A 6 -4.26 2.46 -6.89
CA LEU A 6 -3.47 3.64 -6.50
C LEU A 6 -3.21 3.65 -4.98
N PHE A 7 -4.21 3.34 -4.16
CA PHE A 7 -4.06 3.17 -2.72
C PHE A 7 -3.04 2.06 -2.41
N LYS A 8 -3.22 0.87 -3.00
CA LYS A 8 -2.37 -0.28 -2.74
C LYS A 8 -0.90 -0.03 -3.10
N VAL A 9 -0.62 0.63 -4.22
CA VAL A 9 0.76 0.92 -4.66
C VAL A 9 1.42 2.05 -3.85
N ASN A 10 0.66 2.73 -2.99
CA ASN A 10 1.13 3.79 -2.10
C ASN A 10 1.08 3.44 -0.60
N THR A 11 0.55 2.26 -0.24
CA THR A 11 0.47 1.79 1.15
C THR A 11 1.11 0.41 1.36
N GLY A 12 1.32 -0.34 0.29
CA GLY A 12 1.80 -1.71 0.39
C GLY A 12 0.82 -2.70 1.02
N CYS A 13 -0.46 -2.35 1.13
CA CYS A 13 -1.50 -3.24 1.65
C CYS A 13 -1.64 -4.52 0.83
N ARG A 14 -2.04 -5.62 1.48
CA ARG A 14 -2.46 -6.86 0.80
C ARG A 14 -3.82 -6.64 0.13
N GLU A 15 -4.16 -7.49 -0.85
CA GLU A 15 -5.42 -7.38 -1.60
C GLU A 15 -6.64 -7.38 -0.66
N GLN A 16 -6.68 -8.32 0.30
CA GLN A 16 -7.80 -8.42 1.23
C GLN A 16 -7.86 -7.23 2.20
N GLU A 17 -6.71 -6.70 2.63
CA GLU A 17 -6.65 -5.50 3.47
C GLU A 17 -7.31 -4.31 2.75
N VAL A 18 -7.04 -4.14 1.44
CA VAL A 18 -7.69 -3.07 0.64
C VAL A 18 -9.17 -3.33 0.44
N CYS A 19 -9.55 -4.58 0.12
CA CYS A 19 -10.94 -4.94 -0.15
C CYS A 19 -11.84 -4.87 1.08
N SER A 20 -11.27 -5.00 2.28
CA SER A 20 -12.00 -5.02 3.56
C SER A 20 -11.81 -3.73 4.36
N LEU A 21 -11.12 -2.73 3.82
CA LEU A 21 -10.80 -1.51 4.56
C LEU A 21 -12.07 -0.80 5.00
N ARG A 22 -12.17 -0.52 6.31
CA ARG A 22 -13.34 0.10 6.95
C ARG A 22 -12.99 1.45 7.53
N TRP A 23 -13.97 2.35 7.54
CA TRP A 23 -13.85 3.67 8.16
C TRP A 23 -13.61 3.59 9.67
N GLU A 24 -14.20 2.63 10.36
CA GLU A 24 -14.02 2.43 11.81
C GLU A 24 -12.57 2.11 12.23
N TRP A 25 -11.70 1.74 11.29
CA TRP A 25 -10.28 1.50 11.55
C TRP A 25 -9.41 2.72 11.31
N GLU A 26 -10.00 3.82 10.89
CA GLU A 26 -9.28 5.08 10.70
C GLU A 26 -9.07 5.77 12.04
N VAL A 27 -7.84 6.17 12.30
CA VAL A 27 -7.44 6.94 13.48
C VAL A 27 -6.86 8.25 12.99
N GLU A 28 -7.48 9.35 13.41
CA GLU A 28 -6.95 10.68 13.11
C GLU A 28 -5.67 10.93 13.92
N VAL A 29 -4.71 11.61 13.30
CA VAL A 29 -3.45 12.05 13.91
C VAL A 29 -3.36 13.56 13.67
N PRO A 30 -4.05 14.37 14.48
CA PRO A 30 -4.16 15.82 14.28
C PRO A 30 -2.81 16.54 14.25
N GLU A 31 -1.84 16.06 15.04
CA GLU A 31 -0.50 16.62 15.13
C GLU A 31 0.27 16.53 13.80
N LEU A 32 -0.10 15.59 12.95
CA LEU A 32 0.51 15.37 11.64
C LEU A 32 -0.43 15.73 10.48
N GLU A 33 -1.57 16.34 10.77
CA GLU A 33 -2.61 16.72 9.79
C GLU A 33 -2.99 15.56 8.86
N THR A 34 -3.05 14.34 9.40
CA THR A 34 -3.30 13.11 8.62
C THR A 34 -4.11 12.11 9.42
N SER A 35 -4.36 10.96 8.81
CA SER A 35 -4.91 9.79 9.48
C SER A 35 -4.12 8.54 9.09
N VAL A 36 -4.26 7.50 9.89
CA VAL A 36 -3.74 6.15 9.65
C VAL A 36 -4.87 5.15 9.76
N PHE A 37 -4.70 3.93 9.24
CA PHE A 37 -5.62 2.84 9.56
C PHE A 37 -4.93 1.79 10.43
N ILE A 38 -5.65 1.28 11.43
CA ILE A 38 -5.24 0.14 12.24
C ILE A 38 -6.15 -1.03 11.88
N ILE A 39 -5.64 -1.96 11.07
CA ILE A 39 -6.38 -3.14 10.66
C ILE A 39 -6.24 -4.20 11.75
N PRO A 40 -7.35 -4.74 12.30
CA PRO A 40 -7.32 -5.74 13.37
C PRO A 40 -6.57 -7.01 13.00
N GLU A 41 -5.89 -7.62 13.97
CA GLU A 41 -5.10 -8.86 13.83
C GLU A 41 -5.86 -10.00 13.16
N ALA A 42 -7.14 -10.19 13.50
CA ALA A 42 -7.99 -11.22 12.93
C ALA A 42 -8.13 -11.17 11.40
N LEU A 43 -7.85 -10.03 10.78
CA LEU A 43 -7.94 -9.80 9.34
C LEU A 43 -6.58 -9.72 8.66
N VAL A 44 -5.50 -9.78 9.43
CA VAL A 44 -4.13 -9.71 8.94
C VAL A 44 -3.51 -11.10 8.91
N LYS A 45 -2.96 -11.50 7.76
CA LYS A 45 -2.38 -12.84 7.55
C LYS A 45 -1.33 -13.25 8.59
N ASN A 46 -0.65 -12.28 9.19
CA ASN A 46 0.44 -12.54 10.14
C ASN A 46 -0.06 -12.65 11.60
N GLY A 47 -1.34 -12.36 11.89
CA GLY A 47 -1.92 -12.40 13.24
C GLY A 47 -1.47 -11.25 14.14
N ASP A 48 -0.93 -10.17 13.58
CA ASP A 48 -0.59 -8.95 14.30
C ASP A 48 -1.41 -7.79 13.71
N GLU A 49 -1.82 -6.82 14.51
CA GLU A 49 -2.45 -5.59 14.00
C GLU A 49 -1.56 -4.93 12.94
N ARG A 50 -2.20 -4.31 11.94
CA ARG A 50 -1.47 -3.64 10.89
C ARG A 50 -1.72 -2.15 10.88
N LEU A 51 -0.71 -1.38 11.19
CA LEU A 51 -0.68 0.05 10.91
C LEU A 51 -0.53 0.29 9.39
N VAL A 52 -1.39 1.11 8.83
CA VAL A 52 -1.35 1.58 7.44
C VAL A 52 -1.14 3.09 7.43
N VAL A 53 0.08 3.51 7.16
CA VAL A 53 0.43 4.92 7.01
C VAL A 53 0.02 5.41 5.63
N LEU A 54 -0.62 6.56 5.57
CA LEU A 54 -1.10 7.18 4.34
C LEU A 54 -0.12 8.24 3.85
N ASN A 55 0.63 7.96 2.78
CA ASN A 55 1.32 9.03 2.09
C ASN A 55 0.32 9.98 1.40
N ARG A 56 0.75 11.14 0.94
CA ARG A 56 -0.12 12.16 0.35
C ARG A 56 -1.06 11.62 -0.74
N ILE A 57 -0.61 10.68 -1.57
CA ILE A 57 -1.45 10.08 -2.61
C ILE A 57 -2.49 9.15 -2.01
N ALA A 58 -2.11 8.28 -1.07
CA ALA A 58 -3.02 7.37 -0.41
C ALA A 58 -4.09 8.15 0.38
N LYS A 59 -3.70 9.22 1.09
CA LYS A 59 -4.62 10.12 1.80
C LYS A 59 -5.63 10.75 0.85
N SER A 60 -5.17 11.34 -0.26
CA SER A 60 -6.06 11.91 -1.29
C SER A 60 -7.03 10.89 -1.88
N VAL A 61 -6.61 9.62 -2.02
CA VAL A 61 -7.51 8.54 -2.47
C VAL A 61 -8.59 8.27 -1.44
N VAL A 62 -8.22 8.15 -0.16
CA VAL A 62 -9.16 7.91 0.95
C VAL A 62 -10.16 9.05 1.05
N ASP A 63 -9.69 10.30 1.07
CA ASP A 63 -10.54 11.48 1.15
C ASP A 63 -11.54 11.55 -0.01
N GLY A 64 -11.12 11.17 -1.20
CA GLY A 64 -12.00 11.08 -2.37
C GLY A 64 -12.99 9.91 -2.34
N GLU A 65 -12.95 9.01 -1.35
CA GLU A 65 -13.94 7.95 -1.12
C GLU A 65 -14.95 8.31 -0.01
N ARG A 66 -14.70 9.35 0.78
CA ARG A 66 -15.58 9.75 1.88
C ARG A 66 -17.02 10.02 1.40
N GLY A 67 -17.99 9.61 2.21
CA GLY A 67 -19.41 9.79 1.93
C GLY A 67 -20.00 8.85 0.89
N LYS A 68 -19.23 7.93 0.31
CA LYS A 68 -19.74 6.96 -0.69
C LYS A 68 -20.34 5.70 -0.09
N HIS A 69 -19.91 5.34 1.12
CA HIS A 69 -20.40 4.19 1.87
C HIS A 69 -20.13 4.39 3.35
N GLU A 70 -21.04 3.95 4.20
CA GLU A 70 -20.96 4.17 5.66
C GLU A 70 -19.88 3.30 6.32
N GLU A 71 -19.69 2.07 5.86
CA GLU A 71 -18.83 1.08 6.50
C GLU A 71 -17.48 0.91 5.80
N TYR A 72 -17.47 0.79 4.45
CA TYR A 72 -16.27 0.43 3.69
C TYR A 72 -15.70 1.61 2.91
N VAL A 73 -14.36 1.74 2.91
CA VAL A 73 -13.66 2.75 2.12
C VAL A 73 -13.81 2.49 0.62
N PHE A 74 -13.70 1.24 0.19
CA PHE A 74 -13.78 0.87 -1.23
C PHE A 74 -14.96 -0.04 -1.51
N THR A 75 -15.88 0.44 -2.34
CA THR A 75 -17.07 -0.29 -2.74
C THR A 75 -17.31 -0.24 -4.24
N TRP A 76 -18.17 -1.13 -4.71
CA TRP A 76 -18.72 -1.11 -6.06
C TRP A 76 -20.22 -1.33 -6.00
N ARG A 77 -21.00 -0.38 -6.54
CA ARG A 77 -22.48 -0.41 -6.49
C ARG A 77 -23.02 -0.61 -5.06
N GLY A 78 -22.43 0.08 -4.09
CA GLY A 78 -22.81 0.01 -2.68
C GLY A 78 -22.45 -1.31 -1.98
N ARG A 79 -21.56 -2.13 -2.56
CA ARG A 79 -21.15 -3.40 -1.95
C ARG A 79 -19.62 -3.49 -1.85
N ARG A 80 -19.13 -4.13 -0.81
CA ARG A 80 -17.72 -4.46 -0.64
C ARG A 80 -17.22 -5.32 -1.81
N LEU A 81 -16.01 -5.05 -2.28
CA LEU A 81 -15.34 -5.92 -3.26
C LEU A 81 -14.63 -7.07 -2.53
N GLY A 82 -14.85 -8.31 -2.99
CA GLY A 82 -14.15 -9.48 -2.45
C GLY A 82 -12.71 -9.65 -2.97
N LYS A 83 -12.41 -9.08 -4.14
CA LYS A 83 -11.09 -9.18 -4.79
C LYS A 83 -10.87 -8.06 -5.81
N MET A 84 -9.61 -7.70 -6.03
CA MET A 84 -9.20 -6.77 -7.08
C MET A 84 -8.87 -7.48 -8.40
N ASN A 85 -8.45 -8.75 -8.36
CA ASN A 85 -8.09 -9.53 -9.54
C ASN A 85 -9.33 -9.96 -10.34
N THR A 86 -9.95 -9.00 -11.00
CA THR A 86 -11.17 -9.13 -11.81
C THR A 86 -10.88 -9.02 -13.30
N THR A 87 -11.89 -9.21 -14.14
CA THR A 87 -11.80 -8.94 -15.58
C THR A 87 -11.39 -7.50 -15.86
N SER A 88 -11.93 -6.53 -15.09
CA SER A 88 -11.57 -5.11 -15.21
C SER A 88 -10.10 -4.87 -14.89
N TRP A 89 -9.51 -5.58 -13.91
CA TRP A 89 -8.07 -5.52 -13.64
C TRP A 89 -7.26 -6.02 -14.84
N ARG A 90 -7.63 -7.20 -15.35
CA ARG A 90 -6.93 -7.80 -16.50
C ARG A 90 -6.97 -6.91 -17.75
N GLN A 91 -8.12 -6.35 -18.05
CA GLN A 91 -8.28 -5.41 -19.16
C GLN A 91 -7.51 -4.10 -18.93
N GLY A 92 -7.57 -3.55 -17.70
CA GLY A 92 -6.89 -2.30 -17.35
C GLY A 92 -5.36 -2.42 -17.50
N ARG A 93 -4.76 -3.49 -16.97
CA ARG A 93 -3.33 -3.72 -17.09
C ARG A 93 -2.89 -3.99 -18.54
N ALA A 94 -3.71 -4.68 -19.33
CA ALA A 94 -3.43 -4.92 -20.75
C ALA A 94 -3.43 -3.60 -21.54
N ARG A 95 -4.45 -2.73 -21.33
CA ARG A 95 -4.50 -1.39 -21.95
C ARG A 95 -3.32 -0.50 -21.54
N ALA A 96 -2.79 -0.68 -20.33
CA ALA A 96 -1.62 0.03 -19.84
C ALA A 96 -0.27 -0.55 -20.35
N GLY A 97 -0.29 -1.58 -21.21
CA GLY A 97 0.93 -2.22 -21.69
C GLY A 97 1.63 -3.10 -20.65
N LEU A 98 0.91 -3.48 -19.57
CA LEU A 98 1.44 -4.23 -18.41
C LEU A 98 0.68 -5.55 -18.18
N PRO A 99 0.49 -6.40 -19.21
CA PRO A 99 -0.40 -7.58 -19.11
C PRO A 99 0.06 -8.62 -18.08
N GLN A 100 1.34 -8.62 -17.70
CA GLN A 100 1.93 -9.55 -16.75
C GLN A 100 1.79 -9.09 -15.29
N VAL A 101 1.45 -7.80 -15.03
CA VAL A 101 1.41 -7.25 -13.66
C VAL A 101 0.22 -7.84 -12.88
N ARG A 102 0.51 -8.45 -11.75
CA ARG A 102 -0.47 -8.98 -10.82
C ARG A 102 -0.86 -7.94 -9.77
N VAL A 103 -2.02 -8.09 -9.16
CA VAL A 103 -2.45 -7.24 -8.03
C VAL A 103 -1.41 -7.22 -6.89
N HIS A 104 -0.76 -8.36 -6.64
CA HIS A 104 0.26 -8.46 -5.59
C HIS A 104 1.53 -7.66 -5.91
N ASP A 105 1.86 -7.48 -7.18
CA ASP A 105 3.05 -6.75 -7.59
C ASP A 105 2.99 -5.26 -7.24
N LEU A 106 1.80 -4.71 -6.98
CA LEU A 106 1.63 -3.34 -6.47
C LEU A 106 2.27 -3.16 -5.09
N LYS A 107 2.12 -4.16 -4.18
CA LYS A 107 2.78 -4.16 -2.88
C LYS A 107 4.31 -4.21 -3.04
N HIS A 108 4.80 -5.10 -3.90
CA HIS A 108 6.23 -5.17 -4.20
C HIS A 108 6.77 -3.87 -4.81
N THR A 109 5.97 -3.21 -5.65
CA THR A 109 6.33 -1.93 -6.25
C THR A 109 6.51 -0.87 -5.17
N PHE A 110 5.61 -0.78 -4.19
CA PHE A 110 5.78 0.13 -3.06
C PHE A 110 7.08 -0.15 -2.30
N GLY A 111 7.32 -1.40 -1.92
CA GLY A 111 8.55 -1.77 -1.21
C GLY A 111 9.84 -1.46 -2.00
N ARG A 112 9.82 -1.64 -3.34
CA ARG A 112 10.96 -1.27 -4.20
C ARG A 112 11.17 0.24 -4.25
N ARG A 113 10.08 1.02 -4.32
CA ARG A 113 10.16 2.48 -4.32
C ARG A 113 10.70 3.01 -2.99
N LEU A 114 10.26 2.48 -1.86
CA LEU A 114 10.82 2.80 -0.54
C LEU A 114 12.33 2.50 -0.49
N ARG A 115 12.74 1.33 -0.98
CA ARG A 115 14.16 0.96 -1.04
C ARG A 115 14.96 1.90 -1.94
N ALA A 116 14.44 2.26 -3.09
CA ALA A 116 15.07 3.18 -4.03
C ALA A 116 15.18 4.61 -3.46
N ALA A 117 14.25 4.99 -2.58
CA ALA A 117 14.26 6.26 -1.86
C ALA A 117 15.19 6.28 -0.64
N GLY A 118 15.89 5.17 -0.35
CA GLY A 118 16.81 5.09 0.79
C GLY A 118 16.16 4.86 2.16
N VAL A 119 14.84 4.53 2.18
CA VAL A 119 14.11 4.25 3.43
C VAL A 119 14.77 3.07 4.16
N SER A 120 14.93 3.17 5.48
CA SER A 120 15.55 2.14 6.31
C SER A 120 14.89 0.77 6.15
N PHE A 121 15.58 -0.29 6.51
CA PHE A 121 15.02 -1.64 6.43
C PHE A 121 13.85 -1.81 7.41
N GLU A 122 14.00 -1.27 8.61
CA GLU A 122 13.02 -1.30 9.70
C GLU A 122 11.74 -0.57 9.29
N ASP A 123 11.84 0.69 8.85
CA ASP A 123 10.68 1.47 8.39
C ASP A 123 9.98 0.79 7.20
N ARG A 124 10.73 0.14 6.30
CA ARG A 124 10.13 -0.62 5.20
C ARG A 124 9.36 -1.85 5.69
N GLN A 125 9.84 -2.53 6.75
CA GLN A 125 9.12 -3.65 7.35
C GLN A 125 7.79 -3.17 7.94
N ASP A 126 7.81 -2.07 8.69
CA ASP A 126 6.63 -1.49 9.31
C ASP A 126 5.64 -1.01 8.24
N LEU A 127 6.08 -0.22 7.25
CA LEU A 127 5.25 0.27 6.15
C LEU A 127 4.65 -0.86 5.29
N LEU A 128 5.34 -1.99 5.15
CA LEU A 128 4.86 -3.15 4.40
C LEU A 128 4.05 -4.13 5.26
N GLY A 129 3.99 -3.94 6.58
CA GLY A 129 3.35 -4.86 7.52
C GLY A 129 3.97 -6.24 7.44
N HIS A 130 5.29 -6.30 7.45
CA HIS A 130 6.03 -7.52 7.67
C HIS A 130 6.19 -7.71 9.17
N ARG A 131 6.25 -8.96 9.63
CA ARG A 131 6.48 -9.27 11.04
C ARG A 131 7.84 -8.72 11.46
N SER A 132 7.84 -7.74 12.36
CA SER A 132 9.08 -7.09 12.83
C SER A 132 9.51 -7.58 14.20
N GLY A 133 8.71 -8.45 14.86
CA GLY A 133 8.96 -8.87 16.24
C GLY A 133 8.77 -7.74 17.27
N ARG A 134 8.43 -6.54 16.82
CA ARG A 134 8.06 -5.41 17.67
C ARG A 134 6.56 -5.46 17.94
N ILE A 135 6.16 -5.22 19.18
CA ILE A 135 4.75 -5.08 19.57
C ILE A 135 4.27 -3.76 18.98
N THR A 136 3.43 -3.84 17.95
CA THR A 136 3.01 -2.70 17.11
C THR A 136 1.97 -1.80 17.78
N THR A 137 1.60 -2.05 19.03
CA THR A 137 0.45 -1.40 19.70
C THR A 137 0.73 0.02 20.20
N HIS A 138 1.97 0.51 20.18
CA HIS A 138 2.30 1.83 20.69
C HIS A 138 3.31 2.54 19.77
N TYR A 139 2.81 3.25 18.76
CA TYR A 139 3.63 4.23 18.05
C TYR A 139 3.54 5.58 18.75
N SER A 140 4.68 6.16 19.07
CA SER A 140 4.74 7.57 19.44
C SER A 140 4.44 8.47 18.23
N ALA A 141 4.02 9.70 18.47
CA ALA A 141 3.80 10.67 17.39
C ALA A 141 5.08 10.86 16.52
N ALA A 142 6.26 10.85 17.15
CA ALA A 142 7.53 10.95 16.45
C ALA A 142 7.84 9.75 15.54
N GLU A 143 7.49 8.53 15.95
CA GLU A 143 7.63 7.33 15.10
C GLU A 143 6.66 7.37 13.92
N LEU A 144 5.40 7.80 14.14
CA LEU A 144 4.43 8.00 13.06
C LEU A 144 4.89 9.07 12.08
N GLU A 145 5.46 10.18 12.55
CA GLU A 145 6.04 11.24 11.71
C GLU A 145 7.17 10.70 10.84
N ASN A 146 8.08 9.90 11.40
CA ASN A 146 9.17 9.27 10.66
C ASN A 146 8.64 8.32 9.57
N LEU A 147 7.65 7.49 9.90
CA LEU A 147 7.02 6.58 8.94
C LEU A 147 6.26 7.34 7.84
N LEU A 148 5.56 8.42 8.19
CA LEU A 148 4.88 9.29 7.23
C LEU A 148 5.87 9.97 6.29
N HIS A 149 6.97 10.51 6.83
CA HIS A 149 8.04 11.08 6.05
C HIS A 149 8.63 10.04 5.08
N ALA A 150 8.97 8.85 5.58
CA ALA A 150 9.48 7.73 4.78
C ALA A 150 8.50 7.33 3.67
N ALA A 151 7.21 7.20 3.99
CA ALA A 151 6.17 6.87 3.01
C ALA A 151 5.99 7.96 1.94
N ASN A 152 6.22 9.23 2.28
CA ASN A 152 6.14 10.35 1.36
C ASN A 152 7.36 10.48 0.43
N GLN A 153 8.51 9.91 0.77
CA GLN A 153 9.69 9.92 -0.11
C GLN A 153 9.45 9.25 -1.48
N VAL A 154 8.48 8.35 -1.56
CA VAL A 154 8.11 7.72 -2.85
C VAL A 154 7.17 8.58 -3.69
N VAL A 155 6.64 9.70 -3.13
CA VAL A 155 5.73 10.61 -3.82
C VAL A 155 6.53 11.73 -4.47
N GLY A 156 6.45 11.84 -5.79
CA GLY A 156 7.14 12.94 -6.52
C GLY A 156 8.51 12.55 -7.09
N GLN A 157 9.04 11.39 -6.82
CA GLN A 157 10.09 10.82 -7.67
C GLN A 157 9.44 10.47 -9.01
N GLY A 158 9.53 11.41 -9.94
CA GLY A 158 8.91 11.31 -11.25
C GLY A 158 9.23 9.96 -11.89
N SER A 159 8.19 9.23 -12.29
CA SER A 159 8.26 7.89 -12.88
C SER A 159 9.08 7.80 -14.17
N ARG A 160 9.67 8.90 -14.63
CA ARG A 160 10.50 8.98 -15.83
C ARG A 160 11.90 8.39 -15.69
N LYS A 161 12.31 8.02 -14.47
CA LYS A 161 13.59 7.32 -14.18
C LYS A 161 13.36 6.06 -13.35
N THR A 162 12.29 5.32 -13.62
CA THR A 162 12.22 3.96 -13.11
C THR A 162 13.31 3.19 -13.83
N PRO A 163 14.38 2.71 -13.16
CA PRO A 163 15.32 1.83 -13.80
C PRO A 163 14.52 0.63 -14.31
N ALA A 164 14.56 0.41 -15.61
CA ALA A 164 14.08 -0.83 -16.18
C ALA A 164 14.63 -1.96 -15.30
N LEU A 165 13.79 -2.93 -14.93
CA LEU A 165 14.22 -4.11 -14.21
C LEU A 165 15.30 -4.78 -15.05
N LEU A 166 16.57 -4.49 -14.76
CA LEU A 166 17.71 -5.23 -15.29
C LEU A 166 17.63 -6.62 -14.65
N VAL A 167 16.99 -7.56 -15.35
CA VAL A 167 17.10 -8.96 -15.03
C VAL A 167 18.54 -9.37 -15.36
N LEU A 168 19.37 -9.43 -14.33
CA LEU A 168 20.69 -10.02 -14.46
C LEU A 168 20.50 -11.52 -14.79
N LYS A 169 20.45 -11.85 -16.07
CA LYS A 169 20.53 -13.25 -16.50
C LYS A 169 21.96 -13.72 -16.20
N LYS A 170 22.12 -14.71 -15.32
CA LYS A 170 23.36 -15.47 -15.26
C LYS A 170 23.66 -15.95 -16.69
N LYS A 171 24.82 -15.62 -17.22
CA LYS A 171 25.34 -16.27 -18.41
C LYS A 171 25.40 -17.76 -18.09
N ALA A 172 24.72 -18.58 -18.89
CA ALA A 172 24.92 -20.02 -18.84
C ALA A 172 26.42 -20.24 -19.10
N ALA A 173 27.07 -20.96 -18.22
CA ALA A 173 28.43 -21.45 -18.50
C ALA A 173 28.34 -22.31 -19.75
N SER A 174 28.98 -21.88 -20.83
CA SER A 174 29.19 -22.70 -21.99
C SER A 174 30.13 -23.83 -21.56
N ALA A 175 29.62 -25.09 -21.64
CA ALA A 175 30.40 -26.29 -21.53
C ALA A 175 31.30 -26.44 -22.77
#